data_15b18b6c934ef6f504cb7eb4ba71017d
#
_entry.id   15b18b6c934ef6f504cb7eb4ba71017d
#
_cell.length_a   1.000
_cell.length_b   1.000
_cell.length_c   1.000
_cell.angle_alpha   90.00
_cell.angle_beta   90.00
_cell.angle_gamma   90.00
#
_symmetry.space_group_name_H-M   'P 1'
#
loop_
_entity.id
_entity.type
_entity.pdbx_description
1 polymer ?
#
loop_
_entity_poly.entity_id
_entity_poly.type
_entity_poly.pdbx_seq_one_letter_code
_entity_poly.pdbx_strand_id
1 'polypeptide(L)'
;MGTVSHALNHPERVAGSTLDRVHAAIGELGFVRSETARHLRRGGSPLVGVLVHDISNPFFTEAARGIEDRLREDGRVPMLGSTDSDPDRERELMSMLAGLDVRGVIVTPTMFSLDNLAVPAGRGIRVVLMDHPPISAELSTVSGDDVAGARAAITHLVEIGHRRIGFINGPLSVRQSVDRRDGVLTALADAGLEPAAVLMEVEAVSDG
;
A
#
# COMPACT_ATOMS: atom_id res chain seq x y z
N MET A 1 -39.70 8.58 5.75
CA MET A 1 -38.85 8.19 4.64
C MET A 1 -39.52 8.54 3.34
N GLY A 2 -38.86 9.29 2.43
CA GLY A 2 -39.51 9.78 1.22
C GLY A 2 -39.60 8.71 0.11
N THR A 3 -40.54 8.86 -0.81
CA THR A 3 -40.80 7.96 -1.94
C THR A 3 -39.58 7.65 -2.78
N VAL A 4 -38.73 8.66 -3.03
CA VAL A 4 -37.44 8.50 -3.77
C VAL A 4 -36.49 7.56 -3.02
N SER A 5 -36.38 7.67 -1.69
CA SER A 5 -35.56 6.77 -0.90
C SER A 5 -36.04 5.32 -0.95
N HIS A 6 -37.37 5.10 -0.99
CA HIS A 6 -37.94 3.76 -1.18
C HIS A 6 -37.70 3.23 -2.59
N ALA A 7 -37.92 4.04 -3.61
CA ALA A 7 -37.66 3.66 -5.00
C ALA A 7 -36.20 3.20 -5.22
N LEU A 8 -35.26 3.87 -4.55
CA LEU A 8 -33.84 3.57 -4.67
C LEU A 8 -33.34 2.40 -3.80
N ASN A 9 -33.99 2.12 -2.66
CA ASN A 9 -33.52 1.11 -1.71
C ASN A 9 -34.38 -0.15 -1.63
N HIS A 10 -35.67 -0.01 -1.96
CA HIS A 10 -36.69 -1.04 -1.85
C HIS A 10 -37.67 -0.91 -3.05
N PRO A 11 -37.18 -1.09 -4.31
CA PRO A 11 -38.01 -0.91 -5.52
C PRO A 11 -39.23 -1.82 -5.51
N GLU A 12 -39.11 -3.00 -4.88
CA GLU A 12 -40.20 -3.96 -4.70
C GLU A 12 -41.38 -3.44 -3.86
N ARG A 13 -41.19 -2.34 -3.14
CA ARG A 13 -42.21 -1.70 -2.28
C ARG A 13 -42.85 -0.46 -2.91
N VAL A 14 -42.53 -0.15 -4.16
CA VAL A 14 -42.97 1.05 -4.84
C VAL A 14 -43.73 0.65 -6.10
N ALA A 15 -44.87 1.30 -6.35
CA ALA A 15 -45.67 1.07 -7.57
C ALA A 15 -44.84 1.37 -8.84
N GLY A 16 -44.94 0.51 -9.87
CA GLY A 16 -44.14 0.58 -11.08
C GLY A 16 -44.15 1.97 -11.74
N SER A 17 -45.33 2.59 -11.88
CA SER A 17 -45.44 3.93 -12.45
C SER A 17 -44.75 5.05 -11.65
N THR A 18 -44.57 4.86 -10.35
CA THR A 18 -43.79 5.77 -9.49
C THR A 18 -42.31 5.50 -9.64
N LEU A 19 -41.92 4.24 -9.81
CA LEU A 19 -40.53 3.85 -10.06
C LEU A 19 -40.03 4.45 -11.37
N ASP A 20 -40.82 4.33 -12.45
CA ASP A 20 -40.48 4.87 -13.76
C ASP A 20 -40.30 6.40 -13.73
N ARG A 21 -41.19 7.10 -13.02
CA ARG A 21 -41.08 8.57 -12.84
C ARG A 21 -39.82 8.96 -12.04
N VAL A 22 -39.48 8.22 -11.03
CA VAL A 22 -38.27 8.46 -10.24
C VAL A 22 -37.03 8.22 -11.08
N HIS A 23 -36.97 7.13 -11.86
CA HIS A 23 -35.83 6.83 -12.74
C HIS A 23 -35.70 7.88 -13.86
N ALA A 24 -36.81 8.33 -14.48
CA ALA A 24 -36.75 9.38 -15.47
C ALA A 24 -36.18 10.69 -14.88
N ALA A 25 -36.70 11.12 -13.72
CA ALA A 25 -36.18 12.32 -13.04
C ALA A 25 -34.69 12.20 -12.65
N ILE A 26 -34.23 11.01 -12.22
CA ILE A 26 -32.82 10.76 -11.94
C ILE A 26 -31.96 10.95 -13.21
N GLY A 27 -32.44 10.41 -14.35
CA GLY A 27 -31.75 10.56 -15.64
C GLY A 27 -31.71 12.01 -16.12
N GLU A 28 -32.85 12.73 -16.06
CA GLU A 28 -32.97 14.14 -16.47
C GLU A 28 -32.09 15.08 -15.62
N LEU A 29 -32.03 14.83 -14.31
CA LEU A 29 -31.26 15.67 -13.37
C LEU A 29 -29.79 15.28 -13.29
N GLY A 30 -29.34 14.21 -13.95
CA GLY A 30 -27.98 13.67 -13.78
C GLY A 30 -27.68 13.33 -12.33
N PHE A 31 -28.68 12.94 -11.55
CA PHE A 31 -28.52 12.67 -10.13
C PHE A 31 -27.64 11.45 -9.89
N VAL A 32 -26.44 11.68 -9.43
CA VAL A 32 -25.54 10.63 -8.93
C VAL A 32 -25.81 10.44 -7.45
N ARG A 33 -26.21 9.23 -7.10
CA ARG A 33 -26.48 8.87 -5.71
C ARG A 33 -25.22 9.06 -4.87
N SER A 34 -25.31 9.80 -3.77
CA SER A 34 -24.21 9.91 -2.82
C SER A 34 -23.91 8.52 -2.19
N GLU A 35 -22.83 7.90 -2.63
CA GLU A 35 -22.37 6.63 -2.07
C GLU A 35 -22.01 6.78 -0.58
N THR A 36 -21.53 7.94 -0.15
CA THR A 36 -21.23 8.25 1.25
C THR A 36 -22.43 8.02 2.17
N ALA A 37 -23.63 8.50 1.76
CA ALA A 37 -24.86 8.30 2.53
C ALA A 37 -25.35 6.84 2.52
N ARG A 38 -24.96 6.05 1.52
CA ARG A 38 -25.24 4.62 1.42
C ARG A 38 -24.29 3.81 2.33
N HIS A 39 -23.02 4.19 2.36
CA HIS A 39 -21.99 3.53 3.16
C HIS A 39 -22.23 3.69 4.67
N LEU A 40 -22.61 4.89 5.11
CA LEU A 40 -23.04 5.14 6.49
C LEU A 40 -24.18 4.20 6.96
N ARG A 41 -25.07 3.78 6.03
CA ARG A 41 -26.17 2.86 6.34
C ARG A 41 -25.80 1.38 6.23
N ARG A 42 -24.76 1.02 5.49
CA ARG A 42 -24.36 -0.38 5.21
C ARG A 42 -23.12 -0.87 5.97
N GLY A 43 -22.56 -0.06 6.87
CA GLY A 43 -21.49 -0.47 7.75
C GLY A 43 -20.07 -0.17 7.26
N GLY A 44 -19.87 0.94 6.54
CA GLY A 44 -18.57 1.51 6.22
C GLY A 44 -18.27 1.74 4.75
N SER A 45 -17.23 2.50 4.49
CA SER A 45 -16.71 2.84 3.16
C SER A 45 -16.19 1.59 2.42
N PRO A 46 -16.37 1.45 1.10
CA PRO A 46 -15.72 0.41 0.30
C PRO A 46 -14.27 0.76 -0.02
N LEU A 47 -13.82 1.98 0.31
CA LEU A 47 -12.51 2.48 -0.04
C LEU A 47 -11.44 1.89 0.87
N VAL A 48 -10.33 1.52 0.27
CA VAL A 48 -9.10 1.09 0.96
C VAL A 48 -7.96 1.95 0.44
N GLY A 49 -7.26 2.66 1.34
CA GLY A 49 -6.06 3.40 0.99
C GLY A 49 -4.91 2.44 0.67
N VAL A 50 -4.13 2.74 -0.34
CA VAL A 50 -2.89 2.01 -0.68
C VAL A 50 -1.82 3.07 -0.90
N LEU A 51 -0.88 3.20 0.03
CA LEU A 51 0.21 4.15 -0.05
C LEU A 51 1.53 3.43 -0.28
N VAL A 52 2.22 3.81 -1.32
CA VAL A 52 3.51 3.24 -1.72
C VAL A 52 4.57 4.33 -1.83
N HIS A 53 5.85 3.96 -1.80
CA HIS A 53 6.94 4.93 -1.95
C HIS A 53 6.91 5.60 -3.32
N ASP A 54 6.86 4.80 -4.39
CA ASP A 54 6.96 5.28 -5.75
C ASP A 54 6.13 4.41 -6.69
N ILE A 55 5.09 5.01 -7.29
CA ILE A 55 4.22 4.31 -8.23
C ILE A 55 4.91 4.00 -9.58
N SER A 56 6.01 4.67 -9.88
CA SER A 56 6.79 4.36 -11.10
C SER A 56 7.62 3.08 -10.97
N ASN A 57 7.87 2.63 -9.73
CA ASN A 57 8.56 1.37 -9.48
C ASN A 57 7.64 0.17 -9.79
N PRO A 58 8.05 -0.71 -10.74
CA PRO A 58 7.25 -1.88 -11.15
C PRO A 58 6.82 -2.79 -9.99
N PHE A 59 7.64 -2.93 -8.95
CA PHE A 59 7.29 -3.71 -7.77
C PHE A 59 5.97 -3.21 -7.13
N PHE A 60 5.85 -1.90 -6.94
CA PHE A 60 4.65 -1.35 -6.31
C PHE A 60 3.44 -1.35 -7.24
N THR A 61 3.63 -1.22 -8.55
CA THR A 61 2.52 -1.33 -9.50
C THR A 61 1.98 -2.75 -9.61
N GLU A 62 2.84 -3.77 -9.57
CA GLU A 62 2.43 -5.17 -9.52
C GLU A 62 1.73 -5.51 -8.20
N ALA A 63 2.27 -5.05 -7.07
CA ALA A 63 1.64 -5.22 -5.77
C ALA A 63 0.25 -4.54 -5.71
N ALA A 64 0.15 -3.30 -6.20
CA ALA A 64 -1.12 -2.58 -6.28
C ALA A 64 -2.14 -3.30 -7.16
N ARG A 65 -1.72 -3.92 -8.26
CA ARG A 65 -2.57 -4.73 -9.11
C ARG A 65 -3.12 -5.95 -8.37
N GLY A 66 -2.26 -6.68 -7.66
CA GLY A 66 -2.70 -7.81 -6.83
C GLY A 66 -3.67 -7.41 -5.72
N ILE A 67 -3.43 -6.26 -5.09
CA ILE A 67 -4.34 -5.67 -4.10
C ILE A 67 -5.69 -5.33 -4.73
N GLU A 68 -5.69 -4.67 -5.90
CA GLU A 68 -6.92 -4.31 -6.62
C GLU A 68 -7.75 -5.56 -6.95
N ASP A 69 -7.13 -6.58 -7.53
CA ASP A 69 -7.80 -7.82 -7.90
C ASP A 69 -8.46 -8.48 -6.68
N ARG A 70 -7.75 -8.54 -5.55
CA ARG A 70 -8.31 -9.10 -4.31
C ARG A 70 -9.43 -8.25 -3.71
N LEU A 71 -9.27 -6.93 -3.70
CA LEU A 71 -10.29 -6.03 -3.17
C LEU A 71 -11.58 -6.05 -4.00
N ARG A 72 -11.46 -6.23 -5.32
CA ARG A 72 -12.61 -6.33 -6.23
C ARG A 72 -13.53 -7.50 -5.91
N GLU A 73 -12.99 -8.63 -5.48
CA GLU A 73 -13.78 -9.80 -5.06
C GLU A 73 -14.73 -9.48 -3.90
N ASP A 74 -14.32 -8.55 -3.02
CA ASP A 74 -15.11 -8.10 -1.88
C ASP A 74 -15.93 -6.82 -2.18
N GLY A 75 -15.97 -6.37 -3.44
CA GLY A 75 -16.65 -5.13 -3.85
C GLY A 75 -16.00 -3.86 -3.28
N ARG A 76 -14.68 -3.89 -3.04
CA ARG A 76 -13.90 -2.77 -2.52
C ARG A 76 -13.08 -2.10 -3.62
N VAL A 77 -12.68 -0.86 -3.39
CA VAL A 77 -11.96 -0.03 -4.35
C VAL A 77 -10.68 0.50 -3.71
N PRO A 78 -9.50 0.26 -4.30
CA PRO A 78 -8.27 0.87 -3.82
C PRO A 78 -8.19 2.35 -4.19
N MET A 79 -7.63 3.16 -3.29
CA MET A 79 -7.18 4.52 -3.54
C MET A 79 -5.67 4.55 -3.43
N LEU A 80 -5.01 4.57 -4.58
CA LEU A 80 -3.55 4.51 -4.65
C LEU A 80 -2.94 5.91 -4.54
N GLY A 81 -1.89 6.04 -3.73
CA GLY A 81 -1.10 7.25 -3.57
C GLY A 81 0.39 6.93 -3.49
N SER A 82 1.22 7.84 -4.02
CA SER A 82 2.69 7.80 -3.93
C SER A 82 3.15 8.79 -2.88
N THR A 83 3.98 8.32 -1.94
CA THR A 83 4.56 9.17 -0.89
C THR A 83 5.89 9.79 -1.30
N ASP A 84 6.52 9.27 -2.36
CA ASP A 84 7.86 9.65 -2.84
C ASP A 84 8.92 9.55 -1.73
N SER A 85 8.72 8.64 -0.78
CA SER A 85 9.52 8.47 0.43
C SER A 85 9.58 9.72 1.33
N ASP A 86 8.64 10.67 1.15
CA ASP A 86 8.52 11.90 1.94
C ASP A 86 7.55 11.67 3.11
N PRO A 87 8.00 11.78 4.39
CA PRO A 87 7.17 11.59 5.56
C PRO A 87 6.07 12.65 5.74
N ASP A 88 6.26 13.86 5.23
CA ASP A 88 5.25 14.91 5.30
C ASP A 88 4.13 14.65 4.30
N ARG A 89 4.46 14.24 3.09
CA ARG A 89 3.51 13.80 2.08
C ARG A 89 2.73 12.55 2.54
N GLU A 90 3.40 11.60 3.17
CA GLU A 90 2.74 10.44 3.78
C GLU A 90 1.69 10.88 4.81
N ARG A 91 2.05 11.81 5.71
CA ARG A 91 1.13 12.36 6.72
C ARG A 91 -0.09 13.04 6.10
N GLU A 92 0.11 13.82 5.06
CA GLU A 92 -0.96 14.49 4.32
C GLU A 92 -1.92 13.48 3.72
N LEU A 93 -1.41 12.48 2.99
CA LEU A 93 -2.21 11.41 2.38
C LEU A 93 -2.95 10.57 3.43
N MET A 94 -2.31 10.22 4.54
CA MET A 94 -2.95 9.53 5.67
C MET A 94 -4.11 10.35 6.26
N SER A 95 -3.91 11.65 6.43
CA SER A 95 -4.94 12.55 6.95
C SER A 95 -6.13 12.66 5.99
N MET A 96 -5.86 12.74 4.68
CA MET A 96 -6.89 12.76 3.64
C MET A 96 -7.69 11.44 3.64
N LEU A 97 -7.02 10.29 3.64
CA LEU A 97 -7.68 8.98 3.70
C LEU A 97 -8.53 8.83 4.96
N ALA A 98 -8.02 9.29 6.10
CA ALA A 98 -8.78 9.31 7.35
C ALA A 98 -10.01 10.22 7.27
N GLY A 99 -9.92 11.35 6.54
CA GLY A 99 -11.06 12.23 6.26
C GLY A 99 -12.11 11.62 5.34
N LEU A 100 -11.73 10.72 4.45
CA LEU A 100 -12.62 9.96 3.56
C LEU A 100 -13.25 8.73 4.22
N ASP A 101 -12.98 8.49 5.50
CA ASP A 101 -13.49 7.36 6.28
C ASP A 101 -13.25 6.02 5.57
N VAL A 102 -12.01 5.82 5.08
CA VAL A 102 -11.63 4.57 4.41
C VAL A 102 -11.72 3.39 5.38
N ARG A 103 -11.99 2.21 4.87
CA ARG A 103 -12.13 0.98 5.66
C ARG A 103 -10.82 0.52 6.29
N GLY A 104 -9.72 0.80 5.63
CA GLY A 104 -8.37 0.47 6.05
C GLY A 104 -7.35 1.12 5.14
N VAL A 105 -6.10 1.05 5.55
CA VAL A 105 -4.96 1.54 4.78
C VAL A 105 -3.91 0.44 4.72
N ILE A 106 -3.42 0.17 3.51
CA ILE A 106 -2.21 -0.61 3.26
C ILE A 106 -1.13 0.41 2.94
N VAL A 107 -0.02 0.40 3.66
CA VAL A 107 1.04 1.40 3.51
C VAL A 107 2.42 0.78 3.55
N THR A 108 3.29 1.22 2.64
CA THR A 108 4.74 1.08 2.78
C THR A 108 5.25 2.34 3.47
N PRO A 109 5.52 2.29 4.80
CA PRO A 109 5.87 3.48 5.56
C PRO A 109 7.29 3.93 5.26
N THR A 110 7.53 5.23 5.31
CA THR A 110 8.90 5.75 5.31
C THR A 110 9.57 5.42 6.64
N MET A 111 10.91 5.26 6.67
CA MET A 111 11.64 4.85 7.88
C MET A 111 11.40 5.74 9.11
N PHE A 112 11.02 6.99 8.89
CA PHE A 112 10.90 8.01 9.94
C PHE A 112 9.46 8.42 10.23
N SER A 113 8.47 7.72 9.69
CA SER A 113 7.07 8.17 9.69
C SER A 113 6.11 7.25 10.42
N LEU A 114 6.60 6.37 11.28
CA LEU A 114 5.73 5.44 12.03
C LEU A 114 4.67 6.19 12.87
N ASP A 115 4.97 7.40 13.30
CA ASP A 115 4.00 8.26 14.00
C ASP A 115 2.81 8.64 13.11
N ASN A 116 2.97 8.65 11.78
CA ASN A 116 1.88 8.92 10.85
C ASN A 116 0.80 7.85 10.89
N LEU A 117 1.11 6.63 11.34
CA LEU A 117 0.17 5.53 11.51
C LEU A 117 -0.83 5.79 12.64
N ALA A 118 -0.52 6.69 13.56
CA ALA A 118 -1.41 7.06 14.67
C ALA A 118 -2.67 7.78 14.19
N VAL A 119 -2.61 8.52 13.09
CA VAL A 119 -3.74 9.29 12.55
C VAL A 119 -4.92 8.37 12.14
N PRO A 120 -4.75 7.37 11.28
CA PRO A 120 -5.82 6.45 10.94
C PRO A 120 -6.20 5.56 12.14
N ALA A 121 -5.23 5.11 12.94
CA ALA A 121 -5.51 4.29 14.12
C ALA A 121 -6.40 5.00 15.14
N GLY A 122 -6.18 6.29 15.41
CA GLY A 122 -7.00 7.10 16.29
C GLY A 122 -8.45 7.26 15.83
N ARG A 123 -8.75 6.97 14.56
CA ARG A 123 -10.11 6.94 13.98
C ARG A 123 -10.67 5.53 13.82
N GLY A 124 -9.98 4.51 14.34
CA GLY A 124 -10.39 3.11 14.23
C GLY A 124 -10.19 2.52 12.82
N ILE A 125 -9.43 3.18 11.95
CA ILE A 125 -9.07 2.68 10.62
C ILE A 125 -7.96 1.65 10.77
N ARG A 126 -8.15 0.47 10.19
CA ARG A 126 -7.16 -0.61 10.24
C ARG A 126 -5.98 -0.29 9.32
N VAL A 127 -4.78 -0.53 9.82
CA VAL A 127 -3.54 -0.35 9.06
C VAL A 127 -2.86 -1.70 8.86
N VAL A 128 -2.40 -1.94 7.64
CA VAL A 128 -1.55 -3.06 7.27
C VAL A 128 -0.27 -2.48 6.68
N LEU A 129 0.87 -2.91 7.19
CA LEU A 129 2.16 -2.54 6.63
C LEU A 129 2.47 -3.45 5.45
N MET A 130 2.93 -2.85 4.36
CA MET A 130 3.42 -3.55 3.18
C MET A 130 4.90 -3.27 3.02
N ASP A 131 5.65 -4.29 2.66
CA ASP A 131 7.10 -4.19 2.41
C ASP A 131 7.87 -3.59 3.61
N HIS A 132 7.44 -3.95 4.82
CA HIS A 132 8.04 -3.50 6.07
C HIS A 132 8.00 -4.64 7.12
N PRO A 133 9.09 -4.87 7.87
CA PRO A 133 9.10 -5.87 8.93
C PRO A 133 8.10 -5.53 10.04
N PRO A 134 7.70 -6.51 10.87
CA PRO A 134 6.84 -6.27 12.02
C PRO A 134 7.46 -5.23 12.98
N ILE A 135 6.66 -4.22 13.36
CA ILE A 135 7.06 -3.20 14.35
C ILE A 135 6.33 -3.37 15.68
N SER A 136 5.20 -4.05 15.68
CA SER A 136 4.46 -4.40 16.89
C SER A 136 3.57 -5.62 16.62
N ALA A 137 3.12 -6.28 17.68
CA ALA A 137 2.17 -7.39 17.58
C ALA A 137 0.74 -6.95 17.15
N GLU A 138 0.45 -5.66 17.20
CA GLU A 138 -0.88 -5.11 16.91
C GLU A 138 -1.07 -4.76 15.44
N LEU A 139 0.03 -4.58 14.69
CA LEU A 139 0.00 -4.23 13.28
C LEU A 139 0.30 -5.46 12.41
N SER A 140 -0.61 -5.75 11.49
CA SER A 140 -0.37 -6.76 10.48
C SER A 140 0.65 -6.25 9.46
N THR A 141 1.55 -7.13 9.03
CA THR A 141 2.54 -6.81 8.01
C THR A 141 2.65 -7.91 6.96
N VAL A 142 3.00 -7.49 5.74
CA VAL A 142 3.38 -8.38 4.64
C VAL A 142 4.65 -7.82 4.03
N SER A 143 5.74 -8.59 4.06
CA SER A 143 7.04 -8.19 3.50
C SER A 143 7.76 -9.38 2.89
N GLY A 144 8.66 -9.11 1.94
CA GLY A 144 9.69 -10.05 1.52
C GLY A 144 10.76 -10.19 2.62
N ASP A 145 11.56 -11.23 2.50
CA ASP A 145 12.78 -11.40 3.30
C ASP A 145 13.98 -10.89 2.49
N ASP A 146 14.18 -9.57 2.53
CA ASP A 146 15.26 -8.90 1.79
C ASP A 146 16.66 -9.35 2.25
N VAL A 147 16.82 -9.65 3.54
CA VAL A 147 18.07 -10.17 4.09
C VAL A 147 18.38 -11.54 3.49
N ALA A 148 17.44 -12.48 3.57
CA ALA A 148 17.62 -13.81 3.03
C ALA A 148 17.78 -13.81 1.52
N GLY A 149 17.02 -12.99 0.80
CA GLY A 149 17.11 -12.86 -0.65
C GLY A 149 18.49 -12.36 -1.11
N ALA A 150 18.98 -11.28 -0.51
CA ALA A 150 20.29 -10.73 -0.81
C ALA A 150 21.43 -11.71 -0.41
N ARG A 151 21.30 -12.35 0.76
CA ARG A 151 22.25 -13.38 1.20
C ARG A 151 22.31 -14.54 0.20
N ALA A 152 21.19 -15.04 -0.26
CA ALA A 152 21.12 -16.13 -1.24
C ALA A 152 21.81 -15.75 -2.57
N ALA A 153 21.58 -14.54 -3.05
CA ALA A 153 22.20 -14.05 -4.29
C ALA A 153 23.73 -14.00 -4.18
N ILE A 154 24.25 -13.44 -3.09
CA ILE A 154 25.71 -13.36 -2.88
C ILE A 154 26.31 -14.74 -2.63
N THR A 155 25.68 -15.58 -1.84
CA THR A 155 26.12 -16.97 -1.62
C THR A 155 26.26 -17.70 -2.95
N HIS A 156 25.26 -17.58 -3.83
CA HIS A 156 25.33 -18.18 -5.15
C HIS A 156 26.54 -17.67 -5.96
N LEU A 157 26.76 -16.35 -6.00
CA LEU A 157 27.92 -15.80 -6.73
C LEU A 157 29.27 -16.32 -6.19
N VAL A 158 29.39 -16.42 -4.88
CA VAL A 158 30.61 -16.94 -4.22
C VAL A 158 30.82 -18.42 -4.53
N GLU A 159 29.75 -19.24 -4.49
CA GLU A 159 29.81 -20.68 -4.77
C GLU A 159 30.24 -20.98 -6.20
N ILE A 160 29.79 -20.18 -7.18
CA ILE A 160 30.22 -20.31 -8.58
C ILE A 160 31.58 -19.66 -8.89
N GLY A 161 32.30 -19.19 -7.85
CA GLY A 161 33.68 -18.77 -7.91
C GLY A 161 33.93 -17.28 -8.10
N HIS A 162 32.90 -16.43 -8.11
CA HIS A 162 33.11 -14.98 -8.17
C HIS A 162 33.78 -14.44 -6.91
N ARG A 163 34.76 -13.52 -7.10
CA ARG A 163 35.53 -12.86 -6.04
C ARG A 163 35.58 -11.34 -6.21
N ARG A 164 34.93 -10.82 -7.25
CA ARG A 164 34.76 -9.39 -7.50
C ARG A 164 33.27 -9.19 -7.80
N ILE A 165 32.55 -8.63 -6.82
CA ILE A 165 31.09 -8.53 -6.83
C ILE A 165 30.72 -7.05 -6.77
N GLY A 166 29.91 -6.59 -7.71
CA GLY A 166 29.27 -5.28 -7.66
C GLY A 166 27.91 -5.40 -6.99
N PHE A 167 27.59 -4.47 -6.10
CA PHE A 167 26.30 -4.36 -5.46
C PHE A 167 25.73 -2.95 -5.69
N ILE A 168 24.67 -2.85 -6.47
CA ILE A 168 23.94 -1.61 -6.70
C ILE A 168 22.75 -1.65 -5.74
N ASN A 169 22.72 -0.71 -4.80
CA ASN A 169 21.72 -0.64 -3.75
C ASN A 169 20.90 0.64 -3.88
N GLY A 170 19.75 0.70 -3.24
CA GLY A 170 19.01 1.94 -3.04
C GLY A 170 19.56 2.76 -1.86
N PRO A 171 18.99 3.95 -1.62
CA PRO A 171 19.36 4.80 -0.48
C PRO A 171 19.19 4.08 0.86
N LEU A 172 20.15 4.23 1.77
CA LEU A 172 20.07 3.63 3.11
C LEU A 172 19.03 4.29 4.03
N SER A 173 18.37 5.34 3.56
CA SER A 173 17.15 5.88 4.17
C SER A 173 15.91 5.00 3.91
N VAL A 174 16.02 4.01 3.03
CA VAL A 174 15.00 3.01 2.73
C VAL A 174 15.33 1.71 3.45
N ARG A 175 14.40 1.18 4.23
CA ARG A 175 14.60 0.01 5.07
C ARG A 175 15.07 -1.22 4.27
N GLN A 176 14.46 -1.49 3.14
CA GLN A 176 14.79 -2.61 2.27
C GLN A 176 16.25 -2.56 1.77
N SER A 177 16.77 -1.34 1.54
CA SER A 177 18.17 -1.17 1.15
C SER A 177 19.13 -1.56 2.29
N VAL A 178 18.78 -1.23 3.54
CA VAL A 178 19.54 -1.66 4.72
C VAL A 178 19.50 -3.18 4.84
N ASP A 179 18.33 -3.78 4.76
CA ASP A 179 18.14 -5.23 4.92
C ASP A 179 18.87 -6.02 3.83
N ARG A 180 18.84 -5.56 2.57
CA ARG A 180 19.62 -6.16 1.47
C ARG A 180 21.12 -6.06 1.71
N ARG A 181 21.59 -4.89 2.17
CA ARG A 181 22.98 -4.69 2.52
C ARG A 181 23.44 -5.65 3.63
N ASP A 182 22.64 -5.81 4.66
CA ASP A 182 22.93 -6.72 5.77
C ASP A 182 23.01 -8.18 5.28
N GLY A 183 22.13 -8.59 4.36
CA GLY A 183 22.18 -9.90 3.72
C GLY A 183 23.46 -10.11 2.90
N VAL A 184 23.88 -9.10 2.13
CA VAL A 184 25.15 -9.12 1.37
C VAL A 184 26.33 -9.30 2.30
N LEU A 185 26.45 -8.45 3.33
CA LEU A 185 27.59 -8.49 4.27
C LEU A 185 27.63 -9.81 5.05
N THR A 186 26.46 -10.33 5.43
CA THR A 186 26.36 -11.63 6.12
C THR A 186 26.88 -12.76 5.23
N ALA A 187 26.49 -12.81 3.95
CA ALA A 187 26.95 -13.84 3.03
C ALA A 187 28.47 -13.81 2.81
N LEU A 188 29.05 -12.61 2.71
CA LEU A 188 30.50 -12.45 2.58
C LEU A 188 31.23 -12.92 3.83
N ALA A 189 30.72 -12.57 5.02
CA ALA A 189 31.30 -13.01 6.30
C ALA A 189 31.25 -14.54 6.45
N ASP A 190 30.10 -15.16 6.11
CA ASP A 190 29.93 -16.63 6.14
C ASP A 190 30.94 -17.35 5.20
N ALA A 191 31.29 -16.71 4.10
CA ALA A 191 32.26 -17.21 3.13
C ALA A 191 33.72 -16.90 3.51
N GLY A 192 33.98 -16.21 4.63
CA GLY A 192 35.31 -15.77 5.05
C GLY A 192 35.94 -14.73 4.11
N LEU A 193 35.12 -13.92 3.46
CA LEU A 193 35.54 -12.89 2.51
C LEU A 193 35.41 -11.50 3.14
N GLU A 194 36.49 -10.72 3.04
CA GLU A 194 36.51 -9.34 3.50
C GLU A 194 35.74 -8.44 2.49
N PRO A 195 34.66 -7.73 2.89
CA PRO A 195 33.87 -6.93 1.99
C PRO A 195 34.70 -5.91 1.17
N ALA A 196 35.62 -5.22 1.81
CA ALA A 196 36.49 -4.23 1.16
C ALA A 196 37.36 -4.81 0.04
N ALA A 197 37.62 -6.11 0.07
CA ALA A 197 38.46 -6.78 -0.94
C ALA A 197 37.65 -7.32 -2.14
N VAL A 198 36.34 -7.56 -1.96
CA VAL A 198 35.53 -8.30 -2.95
C VAL A 198 34.28 -7.54 -3.39
N LEU A 199 33.80 -6.57 -2.61
CA LEU A 199 32.56 -5.86 -2.83
C LEU A 199 32.80 -4.42 -3.30
N MET A 200 32.15 -4.04 -4.39
CA MET A 200 31.95 -2.64 -4.78
C MET A 200 30.48 -2.30 -4.61
N GLU A 201 30.19 -1.50 -3.59
CA GLU A 201 28.82 -1.01 -3.33
C GLU A 201 28.64 0.38 -3.98
N VAL A 202 27.56 0.54 -4.72
CA VAL A 202 27.17 1.80 -5.35
C VAL A 202 25.70 2.06 -5.03
N GLU A 203 25.39 3.27 -4.59
CA GLU A 203 24.02 3.71 -4.41
C GLU A 203 23.42 4.09 -5.78
N ALA A 204 22.25 3.52 -6.10
CA ALA A 204 21.49 3.94 -7.26
C ALA A 204 20.86 5.30 -6.95
N VAL A 205 21.22 6.31 -7.71
CA VAL A 205 20.57 7.63 -7.66
C VAL A 205 19.43 7.58 -8.68
N SER A 206 18.19 7.73 -8.22
CA SER A 206 17.09 8.02 -9.13
C SER A 206 17.19 9.47 -9.54
N ASP A 207 17.53 9.73 -10.80
CA ASP A 207 17.28 11.04 -11.39
C ASP A 207 15.77 11.27 -11.36
N GLY A 208 15.33 12.26 -10.55
CA GLY A 208 13.93 12.64 -10.35
C GLY A 208 13.30 13.28 -11.57
#